data_c563a593d3969b52c173fded261686a1
#
_entry.id   c563a593d3969b52c173fded261686a1
#
_cell.length_a   1.000
_cell.length_b   1.000
_cell.length_c   1.000
_cell.angle_alpha   90.00
_cell.angle_beta   90.00
_cell.angle_gamma   90.00
#
_symmetry.space_group_name_H-M   'P 1'
#
loop_
_entity.id
_entity.type
_entity.pdbx_description
1 polymer ?
#
loop_
_entity_poly.entity_id
_entity_poly.type
_entity_poly.pdbx_seq_one_letter_code
_entity_poly.pdbx_strand_id
1 'polypeptide(L)'
;MKACCVLIVLLMPLLGNDAPTDGWKESRPERQGVDSAALADAVEHIVKKGLPIHSMLVVRHGAIVLDTYFYPYEPTVPHDVASVTKSVTSILTGIAIDQGYLKSVKEPVVEILTAGGDAIDDARKRRMTVETLLTMTSGMACGASVAHTAETELEAMRHSPDWIRYALNLPMRSEPGSQFAYCSVNNHLLSAAITAKTGESLESFARRNLFGPLGIRELVWPADPQGLSHGWGDLHLYPRDMAKLGYLYLHGGRWGERRIVSEHWVQSSVESHVAVREGVGYGYSWWINVAREPHIPEAEGRGGQRISIVPDKDAVVVFTSGGADTDEVAPYLLRALNSDVPLAPNPAASRRLDQALKLARLSPKALPLRKLPETARRISGRRYKFDSNALGLESLSLVFDRPDAAQVTLKIGQEDWSGQVGLDGVYRFSPNGHRHLPMAVSGKWRSDTEFLLDLNLFPNITRILFAIRFVGNRAEIDATDLTGSFLGLHLSGLAND
;
A
#
# COMPACT_ATOMS: atom_id res chain seq x y z
N MET A 1 -4.18 14.54 -71.73
CA MET A 1 -3.77 13.57 -70.74
C MET A 1 -3.84 14.25 -69.35
N LYS A 2 -4.88 14.01 -68.60
CA LYS A 2 -5.10 14.54 -67.24
C LYS A 2 -4.64 13.48 -66.26
N ALA A 3 -3.57 13.75 -65.52
CA ALA A 3 -3.10 12.88 -64.43
C ALA A 3 -4.02 13.03 -63.22
N CYS A 4 -4.64 11.94 -62.82
CA CYS A 4 -5.47 11.85 -61.60
C CYS A 4 -4.58 11.42 -60.47
N CYS A 5 -4.21 12.36 -59.55
CA CYS A 5 -3.56 12.01 -58.32
C CYS A 5 -4.54 11.39 -57.34
N VAL A 6 -4.41 10.10 -57.10
CA VAL A 6 -5.16 9.40 -56.03
C VAL A 6 -4.44 9.64 -54.74
N LEU A 7 -5.06 10.42 -53.86
CA LEU A 7 -4.60 10.66 -52.47
C LEU A 7 -4.99 9.42 -51.65
N ILE A 8 -4.03 8.55 -51.36
CA ILE A 8 -4.22 7.44 -50.40
C ILE A 8 -4.12 8.05 -48.99
N VAL A 9 -5.27 8.29 -48.35
CA VAL A 9 -5.36 8.60 -46.95
C VAL A 9 -5.15 7.29 -46.18
N LEU A 10 -3.98 7.08 -45.64
CA LEU A 10 -3.71 6.04 -44.63
C LEU A 10 -4.53 6.41 -43.39
N LEU A 11 -5.69 5.80 -43.23
CA LEU A 11 -6.37 5.74 -41.94
C LEU A 11 -5.51 4.89 -41.02
N MET A 12 -4.71 5.56 -40.17
CA MET A 12 -4.23 4.93 -38.94
C MET A 12 -5.47 4.55 -38.10
N PRO A 13 -5.62 3.28 -37.70
CA PRO A 13 -6.65 2.96 -36.74
C PRO A 13 -6.35 3.76 -35.46
N LEU A 14 -7.24 4.67 -35.10
CA LEU A 14 -7.33 5.17 -33.74
C LEU A 14 -7.48 3.92 -32.87
N LEU A 15 -6.38 3.56 -32.16
CA LEU A 15 -6.44 2.57 -31.08
C LEU A 15 -7.44 3.14 -30.07
N GLY A 16 -8.66 2.66 -30.13
CA GLY A 16 -9.70 3.02 -29.19
C GLY A 16 -9.17 2.69 -27.79
N ASN A 17 -9.17 3.67 -26.89
CA ASN A 17 -8.92 3.51 -25.48
C ASN A 17 -10.07 2.68 -24.86
N ASP A 18 -10.12 1.38 -25.18
CA ASP A 18 -11.03 0.45 -24.55
C ASP A 18 -10.56 0.20 -23.12
N ALA A 19 -11.02 1.00 -22.18
CA ALA A 19 -10.84 0.70 -20.77
C ALA A 19 -11.41 -0.70 -20.48
N PRO A 20 -10.76 -1.51 -19.65
CA PRO A 20 -11.21 -2.84 -19.33
C PRO A 20 -12.49 -2.79 -18.48
N THR A 21 -13.66 -2.73 -19.15
CA THR A 21 -14.98 -2.64 -18.49
C THR A 21 -15.34 -3.91 -17.72
N ASP A 22 -14.87 -5.07 -18.21
CA ASP A 22 -15.16 -6.41 -17.64
C ASP A 22 -13.90 -7.11 -17.10
N GLY A 23 -12.87 -6.34 -16.74
CA GLY A 23 -11.58 -6.85 -16.33
C GLY A 23 -10.45 -6.45 -17.29
N TRP A 24 -9.22 -6.66 -16.85
CA TRP A 24 -8.04 -6.36 -17.64
C TRP A 24 -7.91 -7.31 -18.84
N LYS A 25 -7.58 -6.76 -20.01
CA LYS A 25 -7.05 -7.55 -21.11
C LYS A 25 -5.67 -8.06 -20.72
N GLU A 26 -5.36 -9.32 -21.02
CA GLU A 26 -4.02 -9.89 -20.83
C GLU A 26 -3.37 -10.07 -22.20
N SER A 27 -2.08 -9.82 -22.28
CA SER A 27 -1.33 -9.94 -23.53
C SER A 27 0.04 -10.57 -23.27
N ARG A 28 0.58 -11.25 -24.27
CA ARG A 28 1.99 -11.63 -24.23
C ARG A 28 2.86 -10.37 -24.28
N PRO A 29 3.94 -10.29 -23.50
CA PRO A 29 4.79 -9.11 -23.44
C PRO A 29 5.24 -8.61 -24.81
N GLU A 30 5.72 -9.50 -25.70
CA GLU A 30 6.24 -9.13 -27.00
C GLU A 30 5.20 -8.44 -27.89
N ARG A 31 3.91 -8.79 -27.79
CA ARG A 31 2.85 -8.12 -28.52
C ARG A 31 2.66 -6.65 -28.14
N GLN A 32 3.10 -6.31 -26.93
CA GLN A 32 3.02 -4.96 -26.38
C GLN A 32 4.41 -4.27 -26.34
N GLY A 33 5.38 -4.76 -27.11
CA GLY A 33 6.72 -4.17 -27.15
C GLY A 33 7.54 -4.41 -25.90
N VAL A 34 7.19 -5.42 -25.09
CA VAL A 34 7.85 -5.72 -23.80
C VAL A 34 8.69 -6.99 -23.94
N ASP A 35 9.93 -6.95 -23.45
CA ASP A 35 10.86 -8.08 -23.51
C ASP A 35 10.64 -9.06 -22.36
N SER A 36 10.12 -10.26 -22.68
CA SER A 36 9.95 -11.34 -21.70
C SER A 36 11.24 -11.79 -21.03
N ALA A 37 12.40 -11.67 -21.69
CA ALA A 37 13.66 -12.05 -21.07
C ALA A 37 14.03 -11.10 -19.93
N ALA A 38 13.85 -9.79 -20.14
CA ALA A 38 14.08 -8.78 -19.11
C ALA A 38 13.09 -8.89 -17.96
N LEU A 39 11.82 -9.24 -18.22
CA LEU A 39 10.84 -9.53 -17.17
C LEU A 39 11.22 -10.80 -16.37
N ALA A 40 11.71 -11.83 -17.05
CA ALA A 40 12.21 -13.04 -16.36
C ALA A 40 13.39 -12.70 -15.45
N ASP A 41 14.35 -11.88 -15.94
CA ASP A 41 15.48 -11.42 -15.12
C ASP A 41 15.00 -10.69 -13.85
N ALA A 42 13.97 -9.84 -13.96
CA ALA A 42 13.38 -9.14 -12.81
C ALA A 42 12.82 -10.11 -11.76
N VAL A 43 11.97 -11.05 -12.19
CA VAL A 43 11.35 -12.05 -11.31
C VAL A 43 12.39 -12.94 -10.66
N GLU A 44 13.36 -13.45 -11.44
CA GLU A 44 14.45 -14.28 -10.93
C GLU A 44 15.35 -13.52 -9.94
N HIS A 45 15.61 -12.23 -10.20
CA HIS A 45 16.37 -11.38 -9.28
C HIS A 45 15.67 -11.25 -7.93
N ILE A 46 14.36 -10.94 -7.93
CA ILE A 46 13.54 -10.86 -6.71
C ILE A 46 13.62 -12.16 -5.91
N VAL A 47 13.39 -13.30 -6.57
CA VAL A 47 13.41 -14.61 -5.92
C VAL A 47 14.82 -14.95 -5.39
N LYS A 48 15.85 -14.72 -6.19
CA LYS A 48 17.25 -15.03 -5.83
C LYS A 48 17.76 -14.21 -4.66
N LYS A 49 17.38 -12.93 -4.61
CA LYS A 49 17.76 -12.00 -3.54
C LYS A 49 16.89 -12.16 -2.29
N GLY A 50 15.73 -12.79 -2.42
CA GLY A 50 14.74 -12.86 -1.34
C GLY A 50 14.20 -11.48 -1.00
N LEU A 51 14.03 -10.60 -2.00
CA LEU A 51 13.45 -9.29 -1.78
C LEU A 51 12.01 -9.46 -1.27
N PRO A 52 11.60 -8.74 -0.22
CA PRO A 52 10.26 -8.88 0.34
C PRO A 52 9.20 -8.18 -0.52
N ILE A 53 9.22 -8.43 -1.85
CA ILE A 53 8.20 -8.02 -2.80
C ILE A 53 7.08 -9.04 -2.75
N HIS A 54 5.84 -8.57 -2.60
CA HIS A 54 4.65 -9.39 -2.48
C HIS A 54 3.97 -9.63 -3.82
N SER A 55 3.90 -8.57 -4.65
CA SER A 55 3.42 -8.67 -6.03
C SER A 55 4.11 -7.65 -6.93
N MET A 56 4.16 -7.96 -8.22
CA MET A 56 4.60 -7.05 -9.28
C MET A 56 3.67 -7.20 -10.47
N LEU A 57 3.11 -6.08 -10.95
CA LEU A 57 2.21 -6.04 -12.08
C LEU A 57 2.65 -4.95 -13.06
N VAL A 58 2.61 -5.26 -14.35
CA VAL A 58 2.93 -4.31 -15.43
C VAL A 58 1.77 -4.29 -16.42
N VAL A 59 1.25 -3.09 -16.65
CA VAL A 59 0.30 -2.78 -17.71
C VAL A 59 1.02 -2.04 -18.81
N ARG A 60 0.77 -2.40 -20.06
CA ARG A 60 1.30 -1.74 -21.25
C ARG A 60 0.21 -1.64 -22.31
N HIS A 61 -0.02 -0.45 -22.89
CA HIS A 61 -1.06 -0.22 -23.91
C HIS A 61 -2.43 -0.78 -23.49
N GLY A 62 -2.81 -0.59 -22.23
CA GLY A 62 -4.09 -1.06 -21.67
C GLY A 62 -4.21 -2.57 -21.46
N ALA A 63 -3.11 -3.34 -21.58
CA ALA A 63 -3.11 -4.78 -21.33
C ALA A 63 -2.12 -5.14 -20.23
N ILE A 64 -2.48 -6.09 -19.36
CA ILE A 64 -1.56 -6.69 -18.41
C ILE A 64 -0.58 -7.58 -19.19
N VAL A 65 0.72 -7.30 -19.04
CA VAL A 65 1.82 -8.07 -19.63
C VAL A 65 2.62 -8.85 -18.58
N LEU A 66 2.48 -8.49 -17.32
CA LEU A 66 3.02 -9.20 -16.18
C LEU A 66 2.06 -9.07 -15.00
N ASP A 67 1.75 -10.18 -14.33
CA ASP A 67 0.96 -10.22 -13.09
C ASP A 67 1.50 -11.36 -12.24
N THR A 68 2.35 -11.04 -11.29
CA THR A 68 3.01 -12.03 -10.45
C THR A 68 2.87 -11.72 -8.97
N TYR A 69 2.79 -12.81 -8.20
CA TYR A 69 2.73 -12.82 -6.75
C TYR A 69 3.85 -13.73 -6.25
N PHE A 70 4.47 -13.33 -5.15
CA PHE A 70 5.54 -14.07 -4.52
C PHE A 70 5.02 -14.74 -3.25
N TYR A 71 5.29 -16.03 -3.08
CA TYR A 71 4.84 -16.76 -1.90
C TYR A 71 5.16 -15.99 -0.60
N PRO A 72 4.23 -15.85 0.35
CA PRO A 72 2.91 -16.49 0.45
C PRO A 72 1.73 -15.67 -0.13
N TYR A 73 1.98 -14.64 -0.93
CA TYR A 73 0.96 -13.71 -1.42
C TYR A 73 0.24 -14.25 -2.66
N GLU A 74 -1.05 -13.93 -2.75
CA GLU A 74 -1.95 -14.42 -3.80
C GLU A 74 -2.85 -13.30 -4.34
N PRO A 75 -3.38 -13.46 -5.59
CA PRO A 75 -4.24 -12.44 -6.21
C PRO A 75 -5.61 -12.26 -5.54
N THR A 76 -6.00 -13.19 -4.66
CA THR A 76 -7.34 -13.25 -4.04
C THR A 76 -7.44 -12.48 -2.73
N VAL A 77 -6.39 -11.82 -2.29
CA VAL A 77 -6.35 -11.08 -1.04
C VAL A 77 -5.99 -9.62 -1.31
N PRO A 78 -6.82 -8.66 -0.88
CA PRO A 78 -6.49 -7.25 -0.99
C PRO A 78 -5.32 -6.92 -0.06
N HIS A 79 -4.44 -6.03 -0.50
CA HIS A 79 -3.24 -5.63 0.22
C HIS A 79 -3.37 -4.22 0.77
N ASP A 80 -2.90 -3.97 2.00
CA ASP A 80 -2.74 -2.62 2.53
C ASP A 80 -1.80 -1.82 1.62
N VAL A 81 -2.32 -0.75 1.05
CA VAL A 81 -1.56 0.11 0.13
C VAL A 81 -0.89 1.28 0.85
N ALA A 82 -0.98 1.32 2.18
CA ALA A 82 -0.40 2.38 3.01
C ALA A 82 -0.70 3.78 2.44
N SER A 83 0.34 4.61 2.27
CA SER A 83 0.19 6.00 1.83
C SER A 83 -0.20 6.19 0.37
N VAL A 84 -0.27 5.14 -0.46
CA VAL A 84 -0.96 5.21 -1.76
C VAL A 84 -2.41 5.69 -1.58
N THR A 85 -3.01 5.44 -0.43
CA THR A 85 -4.31 5.99 -0.01
C THR A 85 -4.39 7.52 -0.16
N LYS A 86 -3.28 8.24 0.09
CA LYS A 86 -3.25 9.71 -0.04
C LYS A 86 -3.49 10.15 -1.48
N SER A 87 -2.94 9.43 -2.44
CA SER A 87 -3.19 9.68 -3.86
C SER A 87 -4.65 9.39 -4.22
N VAL A 88 -5.26 8.35 -3.63
CA VAL A 88 -6.71 8.09 -3.77
C VAL A 88 -7.53 9.24 -3.19
N THR A 89 -7.18 9.73 -1.99
CA THR A 89 -7.84 10.90 -1.37
C THR A 89 -7.68 12.16 -2.24
N SER A 90 -6.53 12.32 -2.89
CA SER A 90 -6.32 13.40 -3.88
C SER A 90 -7.25 13.26 -5.08
N ILE A 91 -7.37 12.07 -5.68
CA ILE A 91 -8.31 11.84 -6.79
C ILE A 91 -9.74 12.23 -6.38
N LEU A 92 -10.16 11.83 -5.17
CA LEU A 92 -11.49 12.14 -4.64
C LEU A 92 -11.66 13.64 -4.35
N THR A 93 -10.60 14.35 -3.95
CA THR A 93 -10.60 15.81 -3.82
C THR A 93 -10.87 16.47 -5.18
N GLY A 94 -10.22 15.97 -6.24
CA GLY A 94 -10.46 16.45 -7.60
C GLY A 94 -11.89 16.21 -8.06
N ILE A 95 -12.41 15.03 -7.82
CA ILE A 95 -13.81 14.71 -8.15
C ILE A 95 -14.78 15.60 -7.37
N ALA A 96 -14.49 15.87 -6.08
CA ALA A 96 -15.32 16.75 -5.27
C ALA A 96 -15.31 18.22 -5.78
N ILE A 97 -14.18 18.69 -6.33
CA ILE A 97 -14.09 19.99 -6.99
C ILE A 97 -14.83 19.98 -8.33
N ASP A 98 -14.62 18.97 -9.16
CA ASP A 98 -15.29 18.82 -10.46
C ASP A 98 -16.82 18.79 -10.32
N GLN A 99 -17.33 18.24 -9.22
CA GLN A 99 -18.77 18.18 -8.90
C GLN A 99 -19.28 19.39 -8.12
N GLY A 100 -18.42 20.36 -7.78
CA GLY A 100 -18.79 21.60 -7.10
C GLY A 100 -19.04 21.48 -5.60
N TYR A 101 -18.71 20.33 -4.96
CA TYR A 101 -18.76 20.20 -3.51
C TYR A 101 -17.67 21.03 -2.83
N LEU A 102 -16.46 21.00 -3.35
CA LEU A 102 -15.37 21.92 -2.99
C LEU A 102 -15.25 22.99 -4.07
N LYS A 103 -15.06 24.25 -3.67
CA LYS A 103 -14.98 25.36 -4.62
C LYS A 103 -13.68 25.36 -5.43
N SER A 104 -12.56 25.08 -4.78
CA SER A 104 -11.22 24.96 -5.39
C SER A 104 -10.20 24.48 -4.36
N VAL A 105 -8.97 24.24 -4.81
CA VAL A 105 -7.85 23.93 -3.91
C VAL A 105 -7.48 25.09 -2.96
N LYS A 106 -7.94 26.32 -3.24
CA LYS A 106 -7.70 27.49 -2.39
C LYS A 106 -8.74 27.67 -1.28
N GLU A 107 -9.73 26.78 -1.19
CA GLU A 107 -10.75 26.86 -0.13
C GLU A 107 -10.10 26.61 1.24
N PRO A 108 -10.34 27.50 2.25
CA PRO A 108 -9.79 27.32 3.58
C PRO A 108 -10.40 26.12 4.29
N VAL A 109 -9.57 25.18 4.71
CA VAL A 109 -10.04 23.91 5.31
C VAL A 109 -10.70 24.10 6.66
N VAL A 110 -10.18 25.04 7.44
CA VAL A 110 -10.72 25.34 8.77
C VAL A 110 -12.18 25.83 8.69
N GLU A 111 -12.53 26.66 7.70
CA GLU A 111 -13.90 27.12 7.49
C GLU A 111 -14.86 25.96 7.14
N ILE A 112 -14.36 24.94 6.44
CA ILE A 112 -15.12 23.74 6.12
C ILE A 112 -15.41 22.93 7.38
N LEU A 113 -14.38 22.77 8.24
CA LEU A 113 -14.41 21.84 9.37
C LEU A 113 -14.98 22.46 10.66
N THR A 114 -14.99 23.79 10.77
CA THR A 114 -15.46 24.50 11.98
C THR A 114 -16.72 25.31 11.74
N ALA A 115 -17.57 24.92 10.80
CA ALA A 115 -18.85 25.59 10.50
C ALA A 115 -19.76 25.76 11.74
N GLY A 116 -19.40 25.20 12.88
CA GLY A 116 -20.08 25.28 14.17
C GLY A 116 -19.45 26.21 15.23
N GLY A 117 -18.32 26.89 14.94
CA GLY A 117 -17.82 27.96 15.83
C GLY A 117 -16.71 27.58 16.81
N ASP A 118 -15.92 26.51 16.54
CA ASP A 118 -14.73 26.22 17.35
C ASP A 118 -13.72 27.39 17.27
N ALA A 119 -13.24 27.83 18.44
CA ALA A 119 -12.21 28.85 18.51
C ALA A 119 -10.88 28.31 17.98
N ILE A 120 -10.37 28.94 16.93
CA ILE A 120 -9.04 28.68 16.38
C ILE A 120 -8.09 29.75 16.89
N ASP A 121 -7.18 29.36 17.79
CA ASP A 121 -6.28 30.29 18.47
C ASP A 121 -5.18 30.85 17.55
N ASP A 122 -4.72 30.08 16.54
CA ASP A 122 -3.65 30.51 15.65
C ASP A 122 -4.19 30.96 14.29
N ALA A 123 -4.02 32.24 13.99
CA ALA A 123 -4.48 32.86 12.73
C ALA A 123 -3.87 32.19 11.47
N ARG A 124 -2.72 31.51 11.58
CA ARG A 124 -2.11 30.77 10.47
C ARG A 124 -2.99 29.61 10.02
N LYS A 125 -3.68 28.93 10.92
CA LYS A 125 -4.61 27.83 10.60
C LYS A 125 -5.74 28.27 9.66
N ARG A 126 -6.21 29.52 9.76
CA ARG A 126 -7.23 30.06 8.85
C ARG A 126 -6.75 30.21 7.42
N ARG A 127 -5.42 30.19 7.20
CA ARG A 127 -4.78 30.22 5.88
C ARG A 127 -4.45 28.84 5.31
N MET A 128 -4.67 27.77 6.09
CA MET A 128 -4.55 26.40 5.56
C MET A 128 -5.65 26.17 4.54
N THR A 129 -5.27 25.83 3.32
CA THR A 129 -6.18 25.52 2.22
C THR A 129 -6.13 24.04 1.88
N VAL A 130 -7.08 23.57 1.10
CA VAL A 130 -7.07 22.22 0.51
C VAL A 130 -5.71 21.94 -0.17
N GLU A 131 -5.16 22.94 -0.90
CA GLU A 131 -3.85 22.82 -1.57
C GLU A 131 -2.70 22.59 -0.59
N THR A 132 -2.65 23.36 0.52
CA THR A 132 -1.55 23.21 1.48
C THR A 132 -1.59 21.85 2.20
N LEU A 133 -2.76 21.23 2.31
CA LEU A 133 -2.87 19.85 2.78
C LEU A 133 -2.38 18.85 1.71
N LEU A 134 -2.81 19.01 0.46
CA LEU A 134 -2.43 18.15 -0.67
C LEU A 134 -0.93 18.18 -0.96
N THR A 135 -0.28 19.35 -0.82
CA THR A 135 1.15 19.54 -1.09
C THR A 135 2.04 19.28 0.12
N MET A 136 1.48 18.84 1.26
CA MET A 136 2.22 18.64 2.50
C MET A 136 2.92 19.91 3.01
N THR A 137 2.27 21.06 2.82
CA THR A 137 2.79 22.37 3.24
C THR A 137 1.85 23.09 4.20
N SER A 138 1.06 22.36 4.97
CA SER A 138 0.08 22.92 5.92
C SER A 138 0.69 23.83 7.00
N GLY A 139 1.95 23.64 7.31
CA GLY A 139 2.66 24.37 8.36
C GLY A 139 2.40 23.86 9.77
N MET A 140 1.56 22.84 9.95
CA MET A 140 1.35 22.18 11.25
C MET A 140 2.64 21.54 11.77
N ALA A 141 2.83 21.51 13.07
CA ALA A 141 3.94 20.85 13.73
C ALA A 141 3.72 19.32 13.73
N CYS A 142 3.80 18.73 12.56
CA CYS A 142 3.68 17.32 12.32
C CYS A 142 4.68 16.92 11.22
N GLY A 143 4.94 15.66 11.10
CA GLY A 143 5.84 15.11 10.08
C GLY A 143 6.65 13.95 10.60
N ALA A 144 7.08 13.08 9.70
CA ALA A 144 7.97 11.99 10.03
C ALA A 144 9.28 12.54 10.59
N SER A 145 9.78 11.93 11.66
CA SER A 145 11.17 12.13 12.07
C SER A 145 12.07 11.69 10.91
N VAL A 146 13.28 12.25 10.85
CA VAL A 146 14.31 11.95 9.83
C VAL A 146 14.61 10.45 9.72
N ALA A 147 14.18 9.65 10.70
CA ALA A 147 14.42 8.21 10.80
C ALA A 147 13.32 7.33 10.15
N HIS A 148 12.34 7.89 9.43
CA HIS A 148 11.21 7.16 8.82
C HIS A 148 10.41 6.25 9.78
N THR A 149 10.57 6.43 11.08
CA THR A 149 9.77 5.76 12.10
C THR A 149 8.43 6.48 12.27
N ALA A 150 7.43 5.79 12.81
CA ALA A 150 6.05 6.22 12.95
C ALA A 150 5.87 7.74 13.18
N GLU A 151 4.94 8.35 12.44
CA GLU A 151 4.57 9.75 12.66
C GLU A 151 3.95 9.89 14.05
N THR A 152 4.67 10.52 14.98
CA THR A 152 4.26 10.63 16.38
C THR A 152 2.88 11.29 16.53
N GLU A 153 2.61 12.30 15.71
CA GLU A 153 1.35 13.04 15.70
C GLU A 153 0.19 12.20 15.16
N LEU A 154 0.45 11.34 14.17
CA LEU A 154 -0.54 10.39 13.66
C LEU A 154 -0.92 9.38 14.73
N GLU A 155 0.06 8.79 15.43
CA GLU A 155 -0.21 7.85 16.51
C GLU A 155 -0.94 8.52 17.68
N ALA A 156 -0.54 9.73 18.08
CA ALA A 156 -1.23 10.48 19.12
C ALA A 156 -2.68 10.83 18.70
N MET A 157 -2.91 11.19 17.43
CA MET A 157 -4.25 11.40 16.88
C MET A 157 -5.09 10.12 16.99
N ARG A 158 -4.56 8.97 16.61
CA ARG A 158 -5.26 7.67 16.67
C ARG A 158 -5.67 7.27 18.08
N HIS A 159 -4.95 7.72 19.10
CA HIS A 159 -5.28 7.48 20.50
C HIS A 159 -6.20 8.56 21.10
N SER A 160 -6.50 9.63 20.37
CA SER A 160 -7.42 10.66 20.81
C SER A 160 -8.88 10.23 20.59
N PRO A 161 -9.84 10.76 21.39
CA PRO A 161 -11.27 10.46 21.21
C PRO A 161 -11.88 11.18 19.99
N ASP A 162 -11.25 12.24 19.51
CA ASP A 162 -11.69 13.05 18.37
C ASP A 162 -10.49 13.46 17.53
N TRP A 163 -10.36 12.79 16.38
CA TRP A 163 -9.18 12.93 15.54
C TRP A 163 -9.12 14.28 14.83
N ILE A 164 -10.26 14.81 14.42
CA ILE A 164 -10.30 16.11 13.74
C ILE A 164 -9.97 17.24 14.71
N ARG A 165 -10.55 17.19 15.89
CA ARG A 165 -10.23 18.17 16.93
C ARG A 165 -8.76 18.10 17.35
N TYR A 166 -8.20 16.88 17.49
CA TYR A 166 -6.76 16.70 17.74
C TYR A 166 -5.94 17.37 16.63
N ALA A 167 -6.24 17.06 15.36
CA ALA A 167 -5.51 17.57 14.20
C ALA A 167 -5.58 19.11 14.13
N LEU A 168 -6.76 19.70 14.33
CA LEU A 168 -6.94 21.16 14.33
C LEU A 168 -6.24 21.85 15.52
N ASN A 169 -5.96 21.13 16.60
CA ASN A 169 -5.25 21.66 17.78
C ASN A 169 -3.71 21.50 17.69
N LEU A 170 -3.19 20.81 16.67
CA LEU A 170 -1.74 20.75 16.47
C LEU A 170 -1.15 22.17 16.37
N PRO A 171 0.00 22.45 17.03
CA PRO A 171 0.64 23.76 16.91
C PRO A 171 1.13 24.01 15.48
N MET A 172 1.30 25.28 15.12
CA MET A 172 1.88 25.67 13.84
C MET A 172 3.38 25.85 13.95
N ARG A 173 4.15 25.19 13.07
CA ARG A 173 5.61 25.31 12.99
C ARG A 173 6.04 26.40 12.01
N SER A 174 5.29 26.53 10.90
CA SER A 174 5.60 27.48 9.81
C SER A 174 4.33 28.06 9.22
N GLU A 175 4.49 29.03 8.31
CA GLU A 175 3.38 29.54 7.50
C GLU A 175 2.91 28.48 6.51
N PRO A 176 1.59 28.31 6.32
CA PRO A 176 1.05 27.45 5.28
C PRO A 176 1.61 27.80 3.90
N GLY A 177 2.00 26.79 3.14
CA GLY A 177 2.60 26.95 1.82
C GLY A 177 4.11 27.20 1.80
N SER A 178 4.77 27.37 2.96
CA SER A 178 6.18 27.79 3.00
C SER A 178 7.20 26.64 3.03
N GLN A 179 6.84 25.48 3.61
CA GLN A 179 7.77 24.37 3.81
C GLN A 179 7.06 23.04 3.64
N PHE A 180 7.72 22.11 2.97
CA PHE A 180 7.30 20.72 2.90
C PHE A 180 7.55 20.02 4.23
N ALA A 181 6.51 19.38 4.76
CA ALA A 181 6.60 18.46 5.91
C ALA A 181 5.59 17.34 5.71
N TYR A 182 6.08 16.14 5.40
CA TYR A 182 5.21 14.99 5.17
C TYR A 182 4.40 14.69 6.44
N CYS A 183 3.08 14.82 6.35
CA CYS A 183 2.18 14.79 7.49
C CYS A 183 0.88 14.06 7.12
N SER A 184 0.71 12.85 7.62
CA SER A 184 -0.48 12.04 7.33
C SER A 184 -1.78 12.65 7.85
N VAL A 185 -1.71 13.46 8.91
CA VAL A 185 -2.85 14.19 9.46
C VAL A 185 -3.50 15.09 8.41
N ASN A 186 -2.73 15.68 7.48
CA ASN A 186 -3.26 16.50 6.39
C ASN A 186 -4.33 15.77 5.57
N ASN A 187 -4.06 14.52 5.20
CA ASN A 187 -4.99 13.74 4.38
C ASN A 187 -6.21 13.26 5.16
N HIS A 188 -6.12 13.16 6.49
CA HIS A 188 -7.32 12.93 7.30
C HIS A 188 -8.23 14.17 7.34
N LEU A 189 -7.65 15.35 7.45
CA LEU A 189 -8.41 16.61 7.32
C LEU A 189 -9.06 16.75 5.93
N LEU A 190 -8.41 16.26 4.84
CA LEU A 190 -9.04 16.21 3.50
C LEU A 190 -10.22 15.23 3.48
N SER A 191 -10.10 14.05 4.09
CA SER A 191 -11.21 13.11 4.24
C SER A 191 -12.40 13.75 4.96
N ALA A 192 -12.13 14.43 6.07
CA ALA A 192 -13.15 15.14 6.83
C ALA A 192 -13.79 16.28 6.01
N ALA A 193 -12.99 17.04 5.26
CA ALA A 193 -13.49 18.14 4.44
C ALA A 193 -14.42 17.64 3.32
N ILE A 194 -14.05 16.56 2.64
CA ILE A 194 -14.90 15.92 1.62
C ILE A 194 -16.19 15.41 2.26
N THR A 195 -16.10 14.72 3.40
CA THR A 195 -17.27 14.22 4.13
C THR A 195 -18.20 15.37 4.56
N ALA A 196 -17.66 16.44 5.11
CA ALA A 196 -18.46 17.63 5.53
C ALA A 196 -19.18 18.29 4.34
N LYS A 197 -18.55 18.32 3.16
CA LYS A 197 -19.13 18.96 1.96
C LYS A 197 -20.10 18.06 1.20
N THR A 198 -19.88 16.77 1.20
CA THR A 198 -20.72 15.80 0.45
C THR A 198 -21.86 15.23 1.29
N GLY A 199 -21.73 15.23 2.62
CA GLY A 199 -22.66 14.60 3.56
C GLY A 199 -22.55 13.06 3.61
N GLU A 200 -21.50 12.49 3.02
CA GLU A 200 -21.26 11.04 3.01
C GLU A 200 -19.80 10.71 3.36
N SER A 201 -19.52 9.52 3.87
CA SER A 201 -18.15 9.10 4.16
C SER A 201 -17.28 9.11 2.90
N LEU A 202 -15.97 9.33 3.06
CA LEU A 202 -15.03 9.29 1.92
C LEU A 202 -15.10 7.96 1.16
N GLU A 203 -15.28 6.82 1.86
CA GLU A 203 -15.45 5.52 1.22
C GLU A 203 -16.74 5.48 0.37
N SER A 204 -17.88 5.94 0.89
CA SER A 204 -19.14 5.98 0.14
C SER A 204 -19.01 6.85 -1.10
N PHE A 205 -18.41 8.03 -0.96
CA PHE A 205 -18.11 8.94 -2.07
C PHE A 205 -17.21 8.28 -3.11
N ALA A 206 -16.15 7.58 -2.66
CA ALA A 206 -15.24 6.83 -3.53
C ALA A 206 -15.93 5.68 -4.26
N ARG A 207 -16.74 4.90 -3.58
CA ARG A 207 -17.51 3.80 -4.20
C ARG A 207 -18.41 4.29 -5.32
N ARG A 208 -19.06 5.43 -5.13
CA ARG A 208 -19.97 6.00 -6.11
C ARG A 208 -19.25 6.65 -7.29
N ASN A 209 -18.18 7.38 -7.05
CA ASN A 209 -17.60 8.30 -8.03
C ASN A 209 -16.28 7.83 -8.64
N LEU A 210 -15.56 6.92 -7.98
CA LEU A 210 -14.25 6.42 -8.41
C LEU A 210 -14.26 4.89 -8.55
N PHE A 211 -14.44 4.17 -7.45
CA PHE A 211 -14.27 2.73 -7.43
C PHE A 211 -15.31 1.97 -8.25
N GLY A 212 -16.59 2.32 -8.12
CA GLY A 212 -17.67 1.71 -8.89
C GLY A 212 -17.48 1.87 -10.40
N PRO A 213 -17.27 3.10 -10.91
CA PRO A 213 -16.94 3.32 -12.32
C PRO A 213 -15.73 2.53 -12.84
N LEU A 214 -14.69 2.32 -12.01
CA LEU A 214 -13.51 1.52 -12.34
C LEU A 214 -13.72 0.01 -12.15
N GLY A 215 -14.90 -0.42 -11.68
CA GLY A 215 -15.17 -1.82 -11.36
C GLY A 215 -14.38 -2.35 -10.17
N ILE A 216 -13.95 -1.48 -9.24
CA ILE A 216 -13.33 -1.83 -7.96
C ILE A 216 -14.45 -2.05 -6.95
N ARG A 217 -14.66 -3.30 -6.54
CA ARG A 217 -15.81 -3.69 -5.71
C ARG A 217 -15.42 -4.08 -4.30
N GLU A 218 -14.36 -4.85 -4.18
CA GLU A 218 -13.88 -5.40 -2.90
C GLU A 218 -12.69 -4.57 -2.42
N LEU A 219 -12.85 -3.99 -1.26
CA LEU A 219 -11.83 -3.19 -0.59
C LEU A 219 -12.12 -3.15 0.91
N VAL A 220 -11.09 -2.87 1.70
CA VAL A 220 -11.22 -2.55 3.13
C VAL A 220 -10.68 -1.15 3.32
N TRP A 221 -11.49 -0.26 3.89
CA TRP A 221 -11.05 1.10 4.21
C TRP A 221 -11.53 1.48 5.61
N PRO A 222 -10.68 1.41 6.62
CA PRO A 222 -11.05 1.73 7.99
C PRO A 222 -11.47 3.19 8.16
N ALA A 223 -12.27 3.41 9.19
CA ALA A 223 -12.70 4.73 9.63
C ALA A 223 -12.27 4.99 11.07
N ASP A 224 -12.21 6.27 11.42
CA ASP A 224 -12.00 6.74 12.79
C ASP A 224 -13.24 6.53 13.67
N PRO A 225 -13.17 6.82 14.99
CA PRO A 225 -14.33 6.68 15.89
C PRO A 225 -15.56 7.52 15.50
N GLN A 226 -15.40 8.56 14.67
CA GLN A 226 -16.47 9.41 14.15
C GLN A 226 -17.02 8.92 12.81
N GLY A 227 -16.49 7.83 12.26
CA GLY A 227 -16.90 7.25 10.96
C GLY A 227 -16.26 7.90 9.74
N LEU A 228 -15.19 8.69 9.92
CA LEU A 228 -14.43 9.29 8.82
C LEU A 228 -13.38 8.28 8.32
N SER A 229 -13.42 7.94 7.03
CA SER A 229 -12.42 7.03 6.45
C SER A 229 -11.01 7.58 6.58
N HIS A 230 -10.04 6.70 6.84
CA HIS A 230 -8.63 7.09 6.97
C HIS A 230 -8.12 7.69 5.66
N GLY A 231 -7.98 9.01 5.58
CA GLY A 231 -7.56 9.69 4.35
C GLY A 231 -6.08 9.47 3.98
N TRP A 232 -5.28 8.97 4.91
CA TRP A 232 -3.81 8.86 4.76
C TRP A 232 -3.29 7.46 4.46
N GLY A 233 -4.07 6.40 4.80
CA GLY A 233 -3.56 5.03 4.80
C GLY A 233 -4.63 3.99 5.08
N ASP A 234 -4.18 2.76 5.30
CA ASP A 234 -4.99 1.60 5.70
C ASP A 234 -6.05 1.16 4.65
N LEU A 235 -6.06 1.75 3.45
CA LEU A 235 -6.87 1.25 2.34
C LEU A 235 -6.25 -0.05 1.83
N HIS A 236 -7.07 -1.10 1.67
CA HIS A 236 -6.65 -2.36 1.07
C HIS A 236 -7.26 -2.49 -0.32
N LEU A 237 -6.40 -2.70 -1.32
CA LEU A 237 -6.77 -2.89 -2.72
C LEU A 237 -6.06 -4.11 -3.31
N TYR A 238 -6.65 -4.71 -4.32
CA TYR A 238 -5.95 -5.69 -5.14
C TYR A 238 -4.91 -4.99 -6.04
N PRO A 239 -3.75 -5.58 -6.33
CA PRO A 239 -2.77 -5.01 -7.25
C PRO A 239 -3.33 -4.64 -8.61
N ARG A 240 -4.27 -5.45 -9.15
CA ARG A 240 -4.98 -5.14 -10.40
C ARG A 240 -5.87 -3.89 -10.28
N ASP A 241 -6.40 -3.60 -9.09
CA ASP A 241 -7.20 -2.39 -8.85
C ASP A 241 -6.32 -1.16 -8.64
N MET A 242 -5.15 -1.32 -8.02
CA MET A 242 -4.13 -0.27 -7.97
C MET A 242 -3.72 0.16 -9.39
N ALA A 243 -3.55 -0.81 -10.31
CA ALA A 243 -3.23 -0.53 -11.71
C ALA A 243 -4.31 0.27 -12.42
N LYS A 244 -5.60 0.11 -12.08
CA LYS A 244 -6.71 0.92 -12.64
C LYS A 244 -6.57 2.40 -12.27
N LEU A 245 -6.10 2.70 -11.06
CA LEU A 245 -5.84 4.08 -10.62
C LEU A 245 -4.69 4.70 -11.42
N GLY A 246 -3.60 3.97 -11.62
CA GLY A 246 -2.49 4.41 -12.48
C GLY A 246 -2.92 4.61 -13.93
N TYR A 247 -3.70 3.68 -14.48
CA TYR A 247 -4.22 3.75 -15.84
C TYR A 247 -5.19 4.93 -16.03
N LEU A 248 -6.04 5.21 -15.05
CA LEU A 248 -6.90 6.40 -15.04
C LEU A 248 -6.06 7.69 -15.21
N TYR A 249 -4.97 7.80 -14.48
CA TYR A 249 -4.07 8.96 -14.56
C TYR A 249 -3.31 9.01 -15.88
N LEU A 250 -2.82 7.88 -16.36
CA LEU A 250 -2.14 7.75 -17.65
C LEU A 250 -3.01 8.28 -18.81
N HIS A 251 -4.34 8.12 -18.69
CA HIS A 251 -5.32 8.56 -19.68
C HIS A 251 -6.07 9.85 -19.27
N GLY A 252 -5.41 10.74 -18.52
CA GLY A 252 -5.91 12.07 -18.21
C GLY A 252 -7.27 12.07 -17.48
N GLY A 253 -7.52 11.07 -16.63
CA GLY A 253 -8.76 10.97 -15.84
C GLY A 253 -9.92 10.31 -16.58
N ARG A 254 -9.67 9.65 -17.71
CA ARG A 254 -10.67 8.91 -18.47
C ARG A 254 -10.58 7.41 -18.22
N TRP A 255 -11.74 6.75 -18.16
CA TRP A 255 -11.89 5.31 -18.15
C TRP A 255 -12.79 4.91 -19.30
N GLY A 256 -12.19 4.50 -20.41
CA GLY A 256 -12.84 4.40 -21.70
C GLY A 256 -13.43 5.75 -22.12
N GLU A 257 -14.69 5.76 -22.50
CA GLU A 257 -15.40 6.99 -22.90
C GLU A 257 -15.78 7.87 -21.70
N ARG A 258 -15.76 7.33 -20.48
CA ARG A 258 -16.21 8.03 -19.30
C ARG A 258 -15.08 8.87 -18.67
N ARG A 259 -15.35 10.15 -18.43
CA ARG A 259 -14.48 11.00 -17.60
C ARG A 259 -14.85 10.79 -16.14
N ILE A 260 -13.85 10.36 -15.33
CA ILE A 260 -14.00 10.09 -13.89
C ILE A 260 -13.57 11.31 -13.10
N VAL A 261 -12.46 11.92 -13.49
CA VAL A 261 -11.91 13.16 -12.93
C VAL A 261 -11.42 14.03 -14.07
N SER A 262 -11.43 15.36 -13.92
CA SER A 262 -11.01 16.28 -14.98
C SER A 262 -9.55 16.07 -15.35
N GLU A 263 -9.24 16.28 -16.63
CA GLU A 263 -7.87 16.27 -17.12
C GLU A 263 -7.02 17.35 -16.46
N HIS A 264 -7.62 18.53 -16.23
CA HIS A 264 -7.00 19.60 -15.48
C HIS A 264 -6.56 19.16 -14.08
N TRP A 265 -7.42 18.41 -13.36
CA TRP A 265 -7.04 17.87 -12.05
C TRP A 265 -5.86 16.91 -12.15
N VAL A 266 -5.91 15.96 -13.10
CA VAL A 266 -4.82 15.01 -13.29
C VAL A 266 -3.51 15.73 -13.55
N GLN A 267 -3.48 16.68 -14.49
CA GLN A 267 -2.28 17.47 -14.81
C GLN A 267 -1.78 18.24 -13.58
N SER A 268 -2.67 18.99 -12.92
CA SER A 268 -2.31 19.76 -11.71
C SER A 268 -1.81 18.88 -10.58
N SER A 269 -2.42 17.69 -10.37
CA SER A 269 -2.05 16.83 -9.25
C SER A 269 -0.68 16.14 -9.42
N VAL A 270 -0.21 15.99 -10.65
CA VAL A 270 1.12 15.39 -10.95
C VAL A 270 2.16 16.44 -11.35
N GLU A 271 1.83 17.73 -11.29
CA GLU A 271 2.81 18.81 -11.35
C GLU A 271 3.60 18.89 -10.04
N SER A 272 4.90 19.17 -10.12
CA SER A 272 5.74 19.35 -8.94
C SER A 272 5.49 20.73 -8.32
N HIS A 273 4.65 20.79 -7.29
CA HIS A 273 4.33 22.03 -6.57
C HIS A 273 5.40 22.43 -5.56
N VAL A 274 6.13 21.44 -5.03
CA VAL A 274 7.18 21.66 -4.05
C VAL A 274 8.34 20.69 -4.27
N ALA A 275 9.57 21.21 -4.20
CA ALA A 275 10.77 20.39 -4.23
C ALA A 275 10.98 19.74 -2.84
N VAL A 276 11.17 18.42 -2.81
CA VAL A 276 11.40 17.67 -1.57
C VAL A 276 12.88 17.40 -1.35
N ARG A 277 13.55 16.89 -2.39
CA ARG A 277 15.00 16.65 -2.45
C ARG A 277 15.42 16.64 -3.91
N GLU A 278 16.73 16.54 -4.16
CA GLU A 278 17.26 16.46 -5.53
C GLU A 278 16.55 15.34 -6.33
N GLY A 279 16.08 15.68 -7.51
CA GLY A 279 15.38 14.76 -8.41
C GLY A 279 13.94 14.36 -7.99
N VAL A 280 13.44 14.88 -6.87
CA VAL A 280 12.11 14.51 -6.35
C VAL A 280 11.30 15.73 -5.95
N GLY A 281 10.16 15.88 -6.59
CA GLY A 281 9.10 16.83 -6.24
C GLY A 281 7.90 16.18 -5.59
N TYR A 282 6.93 16.99 -5.18
CA TYR A 282 5.65 16.56 -4.64
C TYR A 282 4.51 17.40 -5.23
N GLY A 283 3.52 16.70 -5.75
CA GLY A 283 2.30 17.29 -6.29
C GLY A 283 1.16 17.25 -5.28
N TYR A 284 -0.07 17.04 -5.74
CA TYR A 284 -1.22 16.85 -4.86
C TYR A 284 -1.29 15.40 -4.37
N SER A 285 -0.52 15.09 -3.33
CA SER A 285 -0.34 13.75 -2.75
C SER A 285 0.22 12.71 -3.73
N TRP A 286 1.04 13.15 -4.67
CA TRP A 286 1.84 12.34 -5.58
C TRP A 286 3.31 12.70 -5.45
N TRP A 287 4.18 11.71 -5.43
CA TRP A 287 5.62 11.87 -5.59
C TRP A 287 5.92 12.03 -7.07
N ILE A 288 6.83 12.93 -7.41
CA ILE A 288 7.18 13.22 -8.80
C ILE A 288 8.68 13.03 -9.00
N ASN A 289 9.05 12.02 -9.77
CA ASN A 289 10.42 11.85 -10.18
C ASN A 289 10.71 12.88 -11.31
N VAL A 290 11.35 13.99 -10.93
CA VAL A 290 11.67 15.09 -11.84
C VAL A 290 13.08 14.96 -12.45
N ALA A 291 13.83 13.92 -12.10
CA ALA A 291 15.14 13.62 -12.70
C ALA A 291 15.03 13.03 -14.12
N ARG A 292 13.81 12.70 -14.56
CA ARG A 292 13.50 12.12 -15.87
C ARG A 292 12.45 12.96 -16.61
N GLU A 293 12.56 13.03 -17.95
CA GLU A 293 11.54 13.59 -18.82
C GLU A 293 10.97 12.54 -19.79
N PRO A 294 9.65 12.41 -19.92
CA PRO A 294 8.65 13.05 -19.05
C PRO A 294 8.75 12.56 -17.61
N HIS A 295 8.33 13.40 -16.68
CA HIS A 295 8.30 13.07 -15.26
C HIS A 295 7.50 11.78 -14.98
N ILE A 296 7.91 11.02 -13.98
CA ILE A 296 7.18 9.83 -13.53
C ILE A 296 6.43 10.17 -12.23
N PRO A 297 5.11 10.32 -12.28
CA PRO A 297 4.28 10.40 -11.07
C PRO A 297 4.19 9.04 -10.38
N GLU A 298 4.34 9.04 -9.06
CA GLU A 298 4.30 7.85 -8.24
C GLU A 298 3.40 8.03 -7.02
N ALA A 299 2.48 7.10 -6.84
CA ALA A 299 1.82 6.94 -5.57
C ALA A 299 2.62 5.96 -4.74
N GLU A 300 3.16 6.41 -3.60
CA GLU A 300 4.04 5.59 -2.77
C GLU A 300 3.46 5.36 -1.39
N GLY A 301 3.70 4.17 -0.87
CA GLY A 301 3.32 3.77 0.47
C GLY A 301 4.45 3.07 1.23
N ARG A 302 4.42 3.18 2.55
CA ARG A 302 5.36 2.49 3.43
C ARG A 302 5.51 1.03 3.02
N GLY A 303 6.74 0.53 3.07
CA GLY A 303 7.06 -0.85 2.75
C GLY A 303 7.22 -1.14 1.26
N GLY A 304 7.19 -0.13 0.38
CA GLY A 304 7.36 -0.30 -1.07
C GLY A 304 6.05 -0.59 -1.82
N GLN A 305 4.90 -0.12 -1.29
CA GLN A 305 3.67 -0.05 -2.06
C GLN A 305 3.84 1.04 -3.11
N ARG A 306 3.60 0.75 -4.38
CA ARG A 306 3.86 1.73 -5.43
C ARG A 306 2.92 1.57 -6.62
N ILE A 307 2.50 2.70 -7.17
CA ILE A 307 1.94 2.82 -8.52
C ILE A 307 2.81 3.83 -9.25
N SER A 308 3.61 3.40 -10.22
CA SER A 308 4.40 4.27 -11.09
C SER A 308 3.71 4.43 -12.43
N ILE A 309 3.52 5.66 -12.85
CA ILE A 309 2.94 6.01 -14.16
C ILE A 309 4.08 6.39 -15.08
N VAL A 310 4.25 5.67 -16.19
CA VAL A 310 5.37 5.87 -17.14
C VAL A 310 4.79 6.35 -18.48
N PRO A 311 4.58 7.69 -18.65
CA PRO A 311 3.80 8.22 -19.77
C PRO A 311 4.44 7.95 -21.13
N ASP A 312 5.76 8.10 -21.24
CA ASP A 312 6.52 7.86 -22.50
C ASP A 312 6.51 6.38 -22.92
N LYS A 313 6.04 5.51 -22.05
CA LYS A 313 5.93 4.07 -22.33
C LYS A 313 4.49 3.59 -22.38
N ASP A 314 3.51 4.47 -22.23
CA ASP A 314 2.10 4.08 -22.07
C ASP A 314 1.96 2.87 -21.12
N ALA A 315 2.60 2.99 -19.94
CA ALA A 315 2.72 1.90 -18.98
C ALA A 315 2.38 2.31 -17.56
N VAL A 316 1.91 1.34 -16.80
CA VAL A 316 1.74 1.43 -15.34
C VAL A 316 2.45 0.24 -14.71
N VAL A 317 3.23 0.51 -13.68
CA VAL A 317 3.90 -0.50 -12.87
C VAL A 317 3.36 -0.44 -11.46
N VAL A 318 3.01 -1.58 -10.91
CA VAL A 318 2.49 -1.70 -9.54
C VAL A 318 3.33 -2.68 -8.75
N PHE A 319 3.66 -2.27 -7.51
CA PHE A 319 4.26 -3.14 -6.52
C PHE A 319 3.43 -3.15 -5.23
N THR A 320 3.31 -4.33 -4.63
CA THR A 320 3.06 -4.47 -3.20
C THR A 320 4.26 -5.15 -2.55
N SER A 321 4.62 -4.75 -1.33
CA SER A 321 5.88 -5.16 -0.73
C SER A 321 5.85 -5.05 0.80
N GLY A 322 6.74 -5.77 1.46
CA GLY A 322 6.96 -5.79 2.90
C GLY A 322 8.30 -5.17 3.34
N GLY A 323 8.69 -4.04 2.75
CA GLY A 323 9.93 -3.33 3.09
C GLY A 323 11.02 -3.41 2.01
N ALA A 324 10.70 -3.86 0.78
CA ALA A 324 11.68 -3.84 -0.31
C ALA A 324 11.90 -2.41 -0.83
N ASP A 325 13.13 -2.14 -1.22
CA ASP A 325 13.45 -1.06 -2.15
C ASP A 325 13.09 -1.52 -3.57
N THR A 326 11.96 -1.06 -4.07
CA THR A 326 11.47 -1.43 -5.41
C THR A 326 12.29 -0.81 -6.54
N ASP A 327 13.12 0.21 -6.26
CA ASP A 327 14.04 0.80 -7.25
C ASP A 327 15.14 -0.20 -7.66
N GLU A 328 15.44 -1.21 -6.84
CA GLU A 328 16.35 -2.30 -7.22
C GLU A 328 15.85 -3.10 -8.44
N VAL A 329 14.52 -3.09 -8.69
CA VAL A 329 13.90 -3.78 -9.83
C VAL A 329 13.76 -2.88 -11.06
N ALA A 330 13.77 -1.55 -10.88
CA ALA A 330 13.54 -0.58 -11.95
C ALA A 330 14.44 -0.77 -13.19
N PRO A 331 15.76 -1.07 -13.09
CA PRO A 331 16.61 -1.28 -14.27
C PRO A 331 16.14 -2.42 -15.19
N TYR A 332 15.56 -3.47 -14.61
CA TYR A 332 15.01 -4.60 -15.39
C TYR A 332 13.75 -4.18 -16.13
N LEU A 333 12.86 -3.43 -15.46
CA LEU A 333 11.61 -2.95 -16.04
C LEU A 333 11.86 -1.92 -17.16
N LEU A 334 12.78 -0.99 -16.95
CA LEU A 334 13.16 -0.02 -17.98
C LEU A 334 13.74 -0.72 -19.23
N ARG A 335 14.50 -1.81 -19.03
CA ARG A 335 15.02 -2.62 -20.13
C ARG A 335 13.92 -3.43 -20.81
N ALA A 336 12.91 -3.90 -20.04
CA ALA A 336 11.77 -4.62 -20.60
C ALA A 336 10.87 -3.72 -21.44
N LEU A 337 10.67 -2.45 -21.05
CA LEU A 337 9.77 -1.48 -21.68
C LEU A 337 10.48 -0.64 -22.78
N ASN A 338 11.48 -1.18 -23.47
CA ASN A 338 12.34 -0.40 -24.35
C ASN A 338 11.83 -0.22 -25.79
N SER A 339 10.76 -0.89 -26.20
CA SER A 339 10.20 -0.84 -27.55
C SER A 339 8.79 -0.25 -27.57
N ASP A 340 8.53 0.66 -28.52
CA ASP A 340 7.20 1.25 -28.74
C ASP A 340 6.40 0.47 -29.80
N VAL A 341 6.99 -0.57 -30.39
CA VAL A 341 6.36 -1.46 -31.38
C VAL A 341 6.43 -2.91 -30.89
N PRO A 342 5.51 -3.77 -31.35
CA PRO A 342 5.57 -5.19 -31.05
C PRO A 342 6.94 -5.79 -31.38
N LEU A 343 7.43 -6.64 -30.49
CA LEU A 343 8.66 -7.41 -30.69
C LEU A 343 8.36 -8.72 -31.40
N ALA A 344 9.37 -9.26 -32.08
CA ALA A 344 9.28 -10.61 -32.63
C ALA A 344 9.01 -11.63 -31.49
N PRO A 345 8.18 -12.65 -31.72
CA PRO A 345 7.94 -13.69 -30.75
C PRO A 345 9.24 -14.34 -30.27
N ASN A 346 9.43 -14.45 -28.95
CA ASN A 346 10.57 -15.13 -28.33
C ASN A 346 10.09 -16.30 -27.45
N PRO A 347 9.85 -17.49 -28.04
CA PRO A 347 9.33 -18.63 -27.27
C PRO A 347 10.25 -19.11 -26.15
N ALA A 348 11.56 -18.90 -26.27
CA ALA A 348 12.52 -19.28 -25.24
C ALA A 348 12.41 -18.36 -24.03
N ALA A 349 12.39 -17.05 -24.23
CA ALA A 349 12.20 -16.06 -23.18
C ALA A 349 10.82 -16.20 -22.52
N SER A 350 9.76 -16.39 -23.30
CA SER A 350 8.41 -16.60 -22.75
C SER A 350 8.35 -17.84 -21.84
N ARG A 351 8.95 -18.98 -22.25
CA ARG A 351 9.02 -20.17 -21.38
C ARG A 351 9.82 -19.93 -20.11
N ARG A 352 10.93 -19.17 -20.19
CA ARG A 352 11.75 -18.81 -19.03
C ARG A 352 10.94 -17.95 -18.06
N LEU A 353 10.21 -16.95 -18.57
CA LEU A 353 9.31 -16.11 -17.78
C LEU A 353 8.23 -16.96 -17.08
N ASP A 354 7.55 -17.85 -17.83
CA ASP A 354 6.54 -18.74 -17.25
C ASP A 354 7.10 -19.63 -16.12
N GLN A 355 8.35 -20.09 -16.27
CA GLN A 355 9.04 -20.86 -15.22
C GLN A 355 9.36 -19.99 -14.00
N ALA A 356 9.87 -18.76 -14.20
CA ALA A 356 10.16 -17.82 -13.12
C ALA A 356 8.90 -17.48 -12.33
N LEU A 357 7.78 -17.21 -13.03
CA LEU A 357 6.47 -16.94 -12.41
C LEU A 357 5.96 -18.12 -11.57
N LYS A 358 6.13 -19.35 -12.05
CA LYS A 358 5.78 -20.55 -11.29
C LYS A 358 6.64 -20.68 -10.03
N LEU A 359 7.97 -20.48 -10.15
CA LEU A 359 8.88 -20.56 -9.02
C LEU A 359 8.59 -19.50 -7.96
N ALA A 360 8.24 -18.28 -8.36
CA ALA A 360 7.89 -17.19 -7.44
C ALA A 360 6.71 -17.54 -6.53
N ARG A 361 5.75 -18.31 -7.02
CA ARG A 361 4.53 -18.74 -6.30
C ARG A 361 4.70 -20.00 -5.46
N LEU A 362 5.79 -20.74 -5.65
CA LEU A 362 5.97 -22.01 -4.95
C LEU A 362 6.22 -21.79 -3.46
N SER A 363 5.47 -22.51 -2.65
CA SER A 363 5.78 -22.69 -1.23
C SER A 363 7.18 -23.32 -1.07
N PRO A 364 7.96 -22.89 -0.07
CA PRO A 364 9.19 -23.60 0.28
C PRO A 364 8.93 -25.08 0.53
N LYS A 365 9.91 -25.94 0.24
CA LYS A 365 9.82 -27.34 0.63
C LYS A 365 9.75 -27.44 2.15
N ALA A 366 8.81 -28.23 2.65
CA ALA A 366 8.73 -28.53 4.07
C ALA A 366 10.05 -29.11 4.59
N LEU A 367 10.54 -28.56 5.68
CA LEU A 367 11.74 -29.05 6.35
C LEU A 367 11.42 -30.33 7.13
N PRO A 368 12.39 -31.21 7.34
CA PRO A 368 12.21 -32.36 8.22
C PRO A 368 11.78 -31.90 9.62
N LEU A 369 10.73 -32.54 10.14
CA LEU A 369 10.22 -32.26 11.46
C LEU A 369 11.25 -32.64 12.53
N ARG A 370 11.48 -31.70 13.46
CA ARG A 370 12.31 -31.95 14.63
C ARG A 370 11.45 -32.47 15.78
N LYS A 371 12.02 -33.33 16.63
CA LYS A 371 11.38 -33.72 17.89
C LYS A 371 11.13 -32.47 18.72
N LEU A 372 9.90 -32.33 19.21
CA LEU A 372 9.56 -31.24 20.11
C LEU A 372 10.35 -31.34 21.43
N PRO A 373 10.95 -30.25 21.91
CA PRO A 373 11.62 -30.23 23.19
C PRO A 373 10.64 -30.46 24.34
N GLU A 374 11.12 -30.84 25.51
CA GLU A 374 10.28 -31.01 26.69
C GLU A 374 9.54 -29.71 27.07
N THR A 375 10.20 -28.58 26.84
CA THR A 375 9.60 -27.26 27.04
C THR A 375 8.29 -27.11 26.25
N ALA A 376 8.20 -27.59 25.01
CA ALA A 376 6.98 -27.53 24.22
C ALA A 376 5.80 -28.19 24.93
N ARG A 377 6.01 -29.36 25.56
CA ARG A 377 4.97 -30.04 26.35
C ARG A 377 4.59 -29.28 27.60
N ARG A 378 5.59 -28.75 28.30
CA ARG A 378 5.39 -28.02 29.56
C ARG A 378 4.58 -26.72 29.39
N ILE A 379 4.80 -25.99 28.28
CA ILE A 379 4.12 -24.72 27.99
C ILE A 379 2.82 -24.86 27.21
N SER A 380 2.58 -26.03 26.63
CA SER A 380 1.41 -26.26 25.77
C SER A 380 0.11 -25.96 26.51
N GLY A 381 -0.67 -25.02 25.95
CA GLY A 381 -1.94 -24.58 26.51
C GLY A 381 -1.82 -23.52 27.63
N ARG A 382 -0.62 -23.22 28.12
CA ARG A 382 -0.46 -22.14 29.10
C ARG A 382 -0.67 -20.79 28.45
N ARG A 383 -1.33 -19.88 29.18
CA ARG A 383 -1.54 -18.48 28.77
C ARG A 383 -0.55 -17.59 29.52
N TYR A 384 0.28 -16.88 28.78
CA TYR A 384 1.19 -15.86 29.28
C TYR A 384 0.54 -14.49 29.16
N LYS A 385 0.45 -13.73 30.26
CA LYS A 385 -0.06 -12.34 30.26
C LYS A 385 1.09 -11.36 30.32
N PHE A 386 0.97 -10.28 29.56
CA PHE A 386 1.95 -9.22 29.43
C PHE A 386 1.40 -7.92 30.02
N ASP A 387 2.30 -7.09 30.58
CA ASP A 387 1.97 -5.73 30.96
C ASP A 387 1.73 -4.86 29.71
N SER A 388 1.17 -3.66 29.90
CA SER A 388 0.94 -2.69 28.82
C SER A 388 2.23 -2.46 28.02
N ASN A 389 2.15 -2.59 26.70
CA ASN A 389 3.28 -2.49 25.79
C ASN A 389 2.86 -1.90 24.44
N ALA A 390 3.84 -1.47 23.64
CA ALA A 390 3.60 -0.79 22.37
C ALA A 390 2.94 -1.64 21.28
N LEU A 391 2.97 -3.00 21.38
CA LEU A 391 2.23 -3.88 20.49
C LEU A 391 0.78 -4.07 20.92
N GLY A 392 0.40 -3.64 22.11
CA GLY A 392 -0.89 -3.96 22.71
C GLY A 392 -1.08 -5.47 22.98
N LEU A 393 0.03 -6.25 23.02
CA LEU A 393 -0.03 -7.69 23.30
C LEU A 393 -0.40 -7.93 24.76
N GLU A 394 -1.62 -8.38 25.02
CA GLU A 394 -2.12 -8.69 26.38
C GLU A 394 -1.82 -10.13 26.78
N SER A 395 -1.94 -11.08 25.84
CA SER A 395 -1.63 -12.48 26.13
C SER A 395 -1.20 -13.27 24.90
N LEU A 396 -0.42 -14.33 25.17
CA LEU A 396 0.03 -15.34 24.19
C LEU A 396 -0.25 -16.74 24.77
N SER A 397 -0.74 -17.65 23.92
CA SER A 397 -0.79 -19.09 24.20
C SER A 397 -0.33 -19.87 22.97
N LEU A 398 0.41 -20.96 23.21
CA LEU A 398 0.83 -21.92 22.18
C LEU A 398 0.39 -23.33 22.59
N VAL A 399 -0.19 -24.09 21.67
CA VAL A 399 -0.59 -25.49 21.90
C VAL A 399 0.14 -26.37 20.88
N PHE A 400 0.96 -27.32 21.38
CA PHE A 400 1.74 -28.26 20.58
C PHE A 400 1.12 -29.66 20.66
N ASP A 401 0.08 -29.88 19.88
CA ASP A 401 -0.71 -31.12 19.83
C ASP A 401 -0.39 -32.00 18.62
N ARG A 402 0.34 -31.46 17.64
CA ARG A 402 0.74 -32.15 16.41
C ARG A 402 2.23 -32.01 16.16
N PRO A 403 2.87 -32.96 15.47
CA PRO A 403 4.29 -32.88 15.17
C PRO A 403 4.63 -31.82 14.11
N ASP A 404 3.71 -31.52 13.18
CA ASP A 404 3.89 -30.64 12.02
C ASP A 404 3.29 -29.25 12.20
N ALA A 405 2.47 -29.06 13.23
CA ALA A 405 1.78 -27.79 13.49
C ALA A 405 1.55 -27.55 14.98
N ALA A 406 1.45 -26.30 15.36
CA ALA A 406 0.98 -25.84 16.66
C ALA A 406 -0.20 -24.87 16.46
N GLN A 407 -0.90 -24.57 17.55
CA GLN A 407 -1.91 -23.50 17.58
C GLN A 407 -1.32 -22.29 18.31
N VAL A 408 -1.56 -21.10 17.78
CA VAL A 408 -1.24 -19.84 18.46
C VAL A 408 -2.54 -19.09 18.74
N THR A 409 -2.63 -18.49 19.92
CA THR A 409 -3.65 -17.50 20.27
C THR A 409 -2.96 -16.27 20.85
N LEU A 410 -3.25 -15.10 20.27
CA LEU A 410 -2.75 -13.80 20.70
C LEU A 410 -3.96 -12.93 21.04
N LYS A 411 -3.90 -12.21 22.16
CA LYS A 411 -4.81 -11.10 22.42
C LYS A 411 -4.05 -9.80 22.27
N ILE A 412 -4.48 -8.98 21.31
CA ILE A 412 -3.84 -7.71 20.96
C ILE A 412 -4.92 -6.61 21.01
N GLY A 413 -4.86 -5.75 22.02
CA GLY A 413 -5.90 -4.77 22.28
C GLY A 413 -7.27 -5.45 22.44
N GLN A 414 -8.24 -5.06 21.63
CA GLN A 414 -9.60 -5.63 21.66
C GLN A 414 -9.76 -6.88 20.75
N GLU A 415 -8.72 -7.28 20.03
CA GLU A 415 -8.81 -8.37 19.05
C GLU A 415 -8.19 -9.67 19.60
N ASP A 416 -8.87 -10.78 19.33
CA ASP A 416 -8.34 -12.14 19.54
C ASP A 416 -7.90 -12.72 18.20
N TRP A 417 -6.60 -12.95 18.04
CA TRP A 417 -6.03 -13.59 16.84
C TRP A 417 -5.72 -15.04 17.15
N SER A 418 -6.13 -15.93 16.27
CA SER A 418 -5.86 -17.36 16.43
C SER A 418 -5.54 -18.03 15.10
N GLY A 419 -4.61 -18.96 15.12
CA GLY A 419 -4.23 -19.65 13.90
C GLY A 419 -3.28 -20.82 14.12
N GLN A 420 -3.10 -21.59 13.04
CA GLN A 420 -2.13 -22.68 13.00
C GLN A 420 -0.73 -22.15 12.72
N VAL A 421 0.27 -22.74 13.32
CA VAL A 421 1.69 -22.45 13.15
C VAL A 421 2.36 -23.63 12.47
N GLY A 422 2.91 -23.46 11.27
CA GLY A 422 3.68 -24.52 10.60
C GLY A 422 5.03 -24.72 11.26
N LEU A 423 5.31 -25.95 11.73
CA LEU A 423 6.58 -26.31 12.38
C LEU A 423 7.64 -26.83 11.42
N ASP A 424 7.30 -26.97 10.16
CA ASP A 424 8.14 -27.46 9.05
C ASP A 424 8.72 -26.32 8.17
N GLY A 425 8.61 -25.07 8.63
CA GLY A 425 9.07 -23.89 7.91
C GLY A 425 8.12 -23.40 6.80
N VAL A 426 6.94 -24.03 6.66
CA VAL A 426 5.89 -23.61 5.73
C VAL A 426 4.80 -22.89 6.49
N TYR A 427 4.34 -21.77 5.96
CA TYR A 427 3.23 -21.02 6.57
C TYR A 427 1.93 -21.83 6.62
N ARG A 428 1.19 -21.68 7.71
CA ARG A 428 -0.21 -22.09 7.80
C ARG A 428 -1.07 -20.84 7.78
N PHE A 429 -2.11 -20.86 6.94
CA PHE A 429 -3.02 -19.74 6.76
C PHE A 429 -4.23 -19.89 7.68
N SER A 430 -4.64 -18.79 8.30
CA SER A 430 -5.76 -18.72 9.20
C SER A 430 -6.55 -17.43 8.98
N PRO A 431 -7.90 -17.44 9.04
CA PRO A 431 -8.73 -16.27 8.71
C PRO A 431 -8.81 -15.23 9.83
N ASN A 432 -8.32 -15.52 11.03
CA ASN A 432 -8.56 -14.73 12.24
C ASN A 432 -7.30 -13.93 12.64
N GLY A 433 -6.81 -13.06 11.76
CA GLY A 433 -5.78 -12.08 12.06
C GLY A 433 -6.37 -10.69 12.32
N HIS A 434 -5.53 -9.67 12.16
CA HIS A 434 -5.90 -8.27 12.34
C HIS A 434 -7.13 -7.89 11.48
N ARG A 435 -8.14 -7.27 12.11
CA ARG A 435 -9.40 -6.88 11.46
C ARG A 435 -10.12 -8.04 10.75
N HIS A 436 -9.99 -9.25 11.29
CA HIS A 436 -10.54 -10.49 10.69
C HIS A 436 -9.97 -10.81 9.29
N LEU A 437 -8.86 -10.20 8.91
CA LEU A 437 -8.13 -10.56 7.70
C LEU A 437 -7.27 -11.80 7.93
N PRO A 438 -6.96 -12.58 6.89
CA PRO A 438 -6.13 -13.77 7.04
C PRO A 438 -4.71 -13.44 7.49
N MET A 439 -4.09 -14.35 8.21
CA MET A 439 -2.69 -14.32 8.60
C MET A 439 -1.99 -15.62 8.23
N ALA A 440 -0.69 -15.57 8.02
CA ALA A 440 0.15 -16.72 7.73
C ALA A 440 1.19 -16.87 8.84
N VAL A 441 1.26 -18.05 9.48
CA VAL A 441 2.13 -18.24 10.63
C VAL A 441 3.00 -19.47 10.45
N SER A 442 4.31 -19.31 10.71
CA SER A 442 5.26 -20.42 10.83
C SER A 442 6.07 -20.27 12.11
N GLY A 443 6.70 -21.36 12.54
CA GLY A 443 7.53 -21.32 13.73
C GLY A 443 8.52 -22.46 13.79
N LYS A 444 9.56 -22.26 14.59
CA LYS A 444 10.58 -23.29 14.84
C LYS A 444 11.24 -23.11 16.19
N TRP A 445 11.59 -24.23 16.81
CA TRP A 445 12.46 -24.23 17.97
C TRP A 445 13.91 -23.96 17.55
N ARG A 446 14.53 -22.89 18.11
CA ARG A 446 15.95 -22.59 17.91
C ARG A 446 16.82 -23.35 18.92
N SER A 447 16.28 -23.54 20.13
CA SER A 447 16.90 -24.30 21.21
C SER A 447 15.82 -25.02 22.03
N ASP A 448 16.17 -25.70 23.10
CA ASP A 448 15.22 -26.36 23.99
C ASP A 448 14.30 -25.37 24.74
N THR A 449 14.64 -24.09 24.79
CA THR A 449 13.90 -23.06 25.52
C THR A 449 13.45 -21.87 24.67
N GLU A 450 13.93 -21.79 23.42
CA GLU A 450 13.61 -20.64 22.55
C GLU A 450 12.83 -21.08 21.30
N PHE A 451 11.65 -20.50 21.14
CA PHE A 451 10.76 -20.67 19.98
C PHE A 451 10.71 -19.40 19.14
N LEU A 452 10.99 -19.50 17.85
CA LEU A 452 10.80 -18.41 16.91
C LEU A 452 9.43 -18.57 16.25
N LEU A 453 8.56 -17.56 16.43
CA LEU A 453 7.28 -17.45 15.78
C LEU A 453 7.37 -16.35 14.71
N ASP A 454 7.05 -16.68 13.47
CA ASP A 454 7.01 -15.78 12.32
C ASP A 454 5.56 -15.52 11.96
N LEU A 455 5.09 -14.33 12.31
CA LEU A 455 3.73 -13.86 12.09
C LEU A 455 3.70 -12.91 10.89
N ASN A 456 3.15 -13.37 9.80
CA ASN A 456 2.92 -12.58 8.60
C ASN A 456 1.44 -12.19 8.50
N LEU A 457 1.15 -10.92 8.69
CA LEU A 457 -0.18 -10.35 8.46
C LEU A 457 -0.32 -10.06 6.97
N PHE A 458 -0.35 -11.10 6.16
CA PHE A 458 -0.08 -11.02 4.73
C PHE A 458 -1.05 -10.16 3.89
N PRO A 459 -2.28 -9.81 4.31
CA PRO A 459 -3.05 -8.74 3.67
C PRO A 459 -2.52 -7.34 4.01
N ASN A 460 -1.69 -7.25 5.06
CA ASN A 460 -1.02 -6.03 5.48
C ASN A 460 0.45 -6.06 5.07
N ILE A 461 1.16 -4.98 5.37
CA ILE A 461 2.60 -4.87 5.13
C ILE A 461 3.38 -5.63 6.20
N THR A 462 2.80 -5.75 7.39
CA THR A 462 3.49 -6.09 8.65
C THR A 462 3.82 -7.58 8.75
N ARG A 463 5.10 -7.86 9.01
CA ARG A 463 5.61 -9.19 9.36
C ARG A 463 6.48 -9.09 10.60
N ILE A 464 6.10 -9.81 11.66
CA ILE A 464 6.73 -9.73 12.96
C ILE A 464 7.37 -11.08 13.31
N LEU A 465 8.63 -11.04 13.71
CA LEU A 465 9.31 -12.18 14.31
C LEU A 465 9.27 -12.04 15.83
N PHE A 466 8.75 -13.04 16.52
CA PHE A 466 8.81 -13.17 17.97
C PHE A 466 9.83 -14.25 18.32
N ALA A 467 10.96 -13.87 18.90
CA ALA A 467 11.88 -14.79 19.56
C ALA A 467 11.42 -14.98 21.01
N ILE A 468 10.79 -16.10 21.31
CA ILE A 468 10.12 -16.36 22.58
C ILE A 468 10.98 -17.30 23.41
N ARG A 469 11.52 -16.83 24.54
CA ARG A 469 12.29 -17.64 25.47
C ARG A 469 11.45 -17.98 26.70
N PHE A 470 11.36 -19.27 27.03
CA PHE A 470 10.59 -19.78 28.16
C PHE A 470 11.51 -20.12 29.31
N VAL A 471 11.37 -19.39 30.44
CA VAL A 471 12.16 -19.56 31.66
C VAL A 471 11.23 -19.72 32.86
N GLY A 472 11.14 -20.92 33.41
CA GLY A 472 10.20 -21.21 34.50
C GLY A 472 8.74 -20.97 34.06
N ASN A 473 8.07 -20.01 34.71
CA ASN A 473 6.72 -19.57 34.40
C ASN A 473 6.67 -18.27 33.57
N ARG A 474 7.83 -17.83 33.02
CA ARG A 474 7.93 -16.61 32.20
C ARG A 474 8.11 -16.93 30.74
N ALA A 475 7.54 -16.05 29.89
CA ALA A 475 7.83 -15.95 28.47
C ALA A 475 8.46 -14.58 28.20
N GLU A 476 9.73 -14.56 27.78
CA GLU A 476 10.47 -13.37 27.35
C GLU A 476 10.43 -13.30 25.83
N ILE A 477 9.92 -12.21 25.26
CA ILE A 477 9.72 -12.05 23.82
C ILE A 477 10.57 -10.89 23.34
N ASP A 478 11.44 -11.16 22.35
CA ASP A 478 12.05 -10.12 21.53
C ASP A 478 11.27 -10.07 20.20
N ALA A 479 10.48 -9.01 20.02
CA ALA A 479 9.68 -8.78 18.84
C ALA A 479 10.42 -7.87 17.86
N THR A 480 10.55 -8.30 16.60
CA THR A 480 11.18 -7.53 15.51
C THR A 480 10.20 -7.39 14.36
N ASP A 481 9.87 -6.17 13.98
CA ASP A 481 9.12 -5.91 12.75
C ASP A 481 10.09 -5.89 11.56
N LEU A 482 9.91 -6.80 10.61
CA LEU A 482 10.72 -6.89 9.40
C LEU A 482 10.40 -5.81 8.37
N THR A 483 9.32 -5.07 8.57
CA THR A 483 8.82 -4.04 7.66
C THR A 483 9.10 -2.61 8.13
N GLY A 484 9.73 -2.47 9.30
CA GLY A 484 10.23 -1.21 9.82
C GLY A 484 9.17 -0.31 10.46
N SER A 485 8.00 -0.84 10.87
CA SER A 485 6.97 -0.03 11.56
C SER A 485 7.36 0.30 13.00
N PHE A 486 8.17 -0.53 13.63
CA PHE A 486 8.71 -0.27 14.97
C PHE A 486 10.12 -0.86 15.11
N LEU A 487 10.89 -0.27 16.01
CA LEU A 487 12.15 -0.85 16.47
C LEU A 487 11.87 -2.06 17.36
N GLY A 488 12.85 -2.95 17.52
CA GLY A 488 12.72 -4.15 18.35
C GLY A 488 12.16 -3.85 19.75
N LEU A 489 11.21 -4.66 20.19
CA LEU A 489 10.54 -4.54 21.48
C LEU A 489 10.83 -5.77 22.33
N HIS A 490 11.17 -5.55 23.61
CA HIS A 490 11.29 -6.62 24.61
C HIS A 490 10.07 -6.65 25.50
N LEU A 491 9.43 -7.83 25.64
CA LEU A 491 8.24 -8.03 26.43
C LEU A 491 8.47 -9.20 27.41
N SER A 492 7.99 -9.09 28.65
CA SER A 492 8.01 -10.17 29.63
C SER A 492 6.60 -10.51 30.08
N GLY A 493 6.24 -11.77 29.96
CA GLY A 493 4.93 -12.28 30.34
C GLY A 493 5.00 -13.38 31.40
N LEU A 494 3.99 -13.44 32.27
CA LEU A 494 3.84 -14.47 33.27
C LEU A 494 2.72 -15.45 32.89
N ALA A 495 3.00 -16.74 33.08
CA ALA A 495 1.96 -17.77 32.96
C ALA A 495 0.95 -17.59 34.10
N ASN A 496 -0.33 -17.58 33.77
CA ASN A 496 -1.38 -17.80 34.76
C ASN A 496 -1.51 -19.32 34.99
N ASP A 497 -1.59 -19.71 36.22
CA ASP A 497 -1.89 -21.08 36.66
C ASP A 497 -3.29 -21.52 36.20
#